data_96e8d5f88b1074e4b9d12e2dd5d25b99
#
_entry.id   96e8d5f88b1074e4b9d12e2dd5d25b99
#
_cell.length_a   1.000
_cell.length_b   1.000
_cell.length_c   1.000
_cell.angle_alpha   90.00
_cell.angle_beta   90.00
_cell.angle_gamma   90.00
#
_symmetry.space_group_name_H-M   'P 1'
#
loop_
_entity.id
_entity.type
_entity.pdbx_description
1 polymer ?
#
loop_
_entity_poly.entity_id
_entity_poly.type
_entity_poly.pdbx_seq_one_letter_code
_entity_poly.pdbx_strand_id
1 'polypeptide(L)'
;DLQESMENIVVEYNNKYQEFNKNFSTMSDAVRQLKEKELNDLIQRRNDFEQVAQQDLQKRYNELLAPIIDKAKAAIDKVASAGSYLAVFDTSTGSLAMLTDLAPAVKKELGITDAPAAAPAAAAAPATPAAK
;
A
#
# COMPACT_ATOMS: atom_id res chain seq x y z
N ASP A 1 -0.94 -16.02 -4.27
CA ASP A 1 -0.70 -14.58 -4.22
C ASP A 1 -2.02 -13.83 -4.35
N LEU A 2 -2.23 -12.74 -3.56
CA LEU A 2 -3.48 -11.98 -3.56
C LEU A 2 -3.79 -11.40 -4.94
N GLN A 3 -2.77 -10.93 -5.65
CA GLN A 3 -2.91 -10.39 -7.00
C GLN A 3 -3.38 -11.44 -7.99
N GLU A 4 -2.75 -12.60 -7.99
CA GLU A 4 -3.11 -13.73 -8.86
C GLU A 4 -4.55 -14.19 -8.62
N SER A 5 -4.98 -14.22 -7.36
CA SER A 5 -6.37 -14.59 -7.00
C SER A 5 -7.37 -13.56 -7.53
N MET A 6 -7.04 -12.26 -7.48
CA MET A 6 -7.86 -11.20 -8.05
C MET A 6 -7.93 -11.30 -9.57
N GLU A 7 -6.80 -11.51 -10.24
CA GLU A 7 -6.72 -11.67 -11.69
C GLU A 7 -7.57 -12.85 -12.17
N ASN A 8 -7.53 -13.98 -11.46
CA ASN A 8 -8.34 -15.15 -11.79
C ASN A 8 -9.84 -14.85 -11.75
N ILE A 9 -10.32 -14.10 -10.75
CA ILE A 9 -11.73 -13.70 -10.65
C ILE A 9 -12.11 -12.80 -11.84
N VAL A 10 -11.25 -11.86 -12.23
CA VAL A 10 -11.49 -10.95 -13.36
C VAL A 10 -11.50 -11.73 -14.68
N VAL A 11 -10.59 -12.67 -14.88
CA VAL A 11 -10.53 -13.52 -16.08
C VAL A 11 -11.79 -14.39 -16.16
N GLU A 12 -12.21 -15.00 -15.05
CA GLU A 12 -13.45 -15.81 -15.01
C GLU A 12 -14.67 -14.96 -15.36
N TYR A 13 -14.79 -13.76 -14.79
CA TYR A 13 -15.87 -12.84 -15.11
C TYR A 13 -15.91 -12.49 -16.61
N ASN A 14 -14.76 -12.09 -17.17
CA ASN A 14 -14.67 -11.71 -18.58
C ASN A 14 -15.06 -12.84 -19.52
N ASN A 15 -14.61 -14.07 -19.24
CA ASN A 15 -14.93 -15.23 -20.03
C ASN A 15 -16.45 -15.53 -19.99
N LYS A 16 -17.05 -15.54 -18.80
CA LYS A 16 -18.51 -15.74 -18.64
C LYS A 16 -19.33 -14.64 -19.26
N TYR A 17 -18.87 -13.39 -19.17
CA TYR A 17 -19.55 -12.25 -19.78
C TYR A 17 -19.53 -12.32 -21.30
N GLN A 18 -18.41 -12.70 -21.90
CA GLN A 18 -18.31 -12.90 -23.36
C GLN A 18 -19.22 -14.05 -23.82
N GLU A 19 -19.24 -15.18 -23.09
CA GLU A 19 -20.12 -16.30 -23.39
C GLU A 19 -21.61 -15.90 -23.28
N PHE A 20 -21.96 -15.15 -22.24
CA PHE A 20 -23.30 -14.63 -22.04
C PHE A 20 -23.75 -13.76 -23.22
N ASN A 21 -22.92 -12.79 -23.62
CA ASN A 21 -23.23 -11.89 -24.75
C ASN A 21 -23.36 -12.65 -26.08
N LYS A 22 -22.45 -13.61 -26.33
CA LYS A 22 -22.44 -14.40 -27.57
C LYS A 22 -23.73 -15.23 -27.73
N ASN A 23 -24.24 -15.77 -26.64
CA ASN A 23 -25.35 -16.71 -26.65
C ASN A 23 -26.68 -16.05 -26.22
N PHE A 24 -26.68 -14.74 -25.90
CA PHE A 24 -27.84 -14.04 -25.32
C PHE A 24 -29.15 -14.26 -26.08
N SER A 25 -29.10 -14.17 -27.41
CA SER A 25 -30.29 -14.31 -28.27
C SER A 25 -30.85 -15.75 -28.34
N THR A 26 -30.04 -16.75 -28.02
CA THR A 26 -30.41 -18.16 -28.09
C THR A 26 -30.79 -18.76 -26.75
N MET A 27 -30.50 -18.04 -25.64
CA MET A 27 -30.83 -18.47 -24.28
C MET A 27 -32.31 -18.28 -23.97
N SER A 28 -32.89 -19.23 -23.23
CA SER A 28 -34.18 -19.02 -22.57
C SER A 28 -34.09 -18.00 -21.43
N ASP A 29 -35.21 -17.38 -21.06
CA ASP A 29 -35.25 -16.39 -19.98
C ASP A 29 -34.73 -16.95 -18.65
N ALA A 30 -35.05 -18.20 -18.33
CA ALA A 30 -34.53 -18.84 -17.12
C ALA A 30 -33.00 -19.00 -17.15
N VAL A 31 -32.42 -19.33 -18.30
CA VAL A 31 -30.96 -19.46 -18.47
C VAL A 31 -30.29 -18.10 -18.39
N ARG A 32 -30.91 -17.05 -18.98
CA ARG A 32 -30.39 -15.67 -18.86
C ARG A 32 -30.32 -15.23 -17.41
N GLN A 33 -31.40 -15.39 -16.65
CA GLN A 33 -31.43 -15.04 -15.22
C GLN A 33 -30.37 -15.79 -14.40
N LEU A 34 -30.16 -17.08 -14.71
CA LEU A 34 -29.11 -17.85 -14.05
C LEU A 34 -27.72 -17.30 -14.37
N LYS A 35 -27.44 -16.99 -15.62
CA LYS A 35 -26.15 -16.44 -16.06
C LYS A 35 -25.90 -15.03 -15.51
N GLU A 36 -26.94 -14.18 -15.48
CA GLU A 36 -26.86 -12.87 -14.84
C GLU A 36 -26.53 -12.98 -13.34
N LYS A 37 -27.16 -13.95 -12.66
CA LYS A 37 -26.83 -14.22 -11.26
C LYS A 37 -25.37 -14.66 -11.09
N GLU A 38 -24.88 -15.59 -11.92
CA GLU A 38 -23.46 -16.03 -11.88
C GLU A 38 -22.50 -14.85 -12.06
N LEU A 39 -22.79 -13.91 -12.96
CA LEU A 39 -21.96 -12.71 -13.18
C LEU A 39 -22.01 -11.77 -11.96
N ASN A 40 -23.20 -11.56 -11.38
CA ASN A 40 -23.35 -10.76 -10.17
C ASN A 40 -22.62 -11.39 -8.97
N ASP A 41 -22.69 -12.71 -8.82
CA ASP A 41 -21.97 -13.44 -7.76
C ASP A 41 -20.45 -13.27 -7.90
N LEU A 42 -19.91 -13.25 -9.13
CA LEU A 42 -18.48 -12.98 -9.37
C LEU A 42 -18.10 -11.53 -9.03
N ILE A 43 -18.96 -10.56 -9.34
CA ILE A 43 -18.73 -9.15 -8.94
C ILE A 43 -18.70 -9.05 -7.41
N GLN A 44 -19.65 -9.68 -6.73
CA GLN A 44 -19.70 -9.69 -5.27
C GLN A 44 -18.44 -10.34 -4.69
N ARG A 45 -18.05 -11.52 -5.20
CA ARG A 45 -16.84 -12.24 -4.78
C ARG A 45 -15.59 -11.39 -4.97
N ARG A 46 -15.48 -10.63 -6.07
CA ARG A 46 -14.36 -9.70 -6.28
C ARG A 46 -14.32 -8.61 -5.21
N ASN A 47 -15.47 -8.00 -4.92
CA ASN A 47 -15.55 -6.92 -3.93
C ASN A 47 -15.22 -7.42 -2.52
N ASP A 48 -15.75 -8.60 -2.15
CA ASP A 48 -15.45 -9.23 -0.85
C ASP A 48 -13.96 -9.58 -0.75
N PHE A 49 -13.37 -10.10 -1.81
CA PHE A 49 -11.93 -10.40 -1.86
C PHE A 49 -11.09 -9.14 -1.72
N GLU A 50 -11.45 -8.04 -2.41
CA GLU A 50 -10.74 -6.76 -2.32
C GLU A 50 -10.75 -6.23 -0.89
N GLN A 51 -11.89 -6.31 -0.20
CA GLN A 51 -12.01 -5.88 1.19
C GLN A 51 -11.13 -6.72 2.12
N VAL A 52 -11.15 -8.05 1.97
CA VAL A 52 -10.32 -8.96 2.77
C VAL A 52 -8.83 -8.72 2.47
N ALA A 53 -8.46 -8.54 1.21
CA ALA A 53 -7.08 -8.27 0.81
C ALA A 53 -6.55 -6.95 1.41
N GLN A 54 -7.36 -5.89 1.45
CA GLN A 54 -6.98 -4.63 2.10
C GLN A 54 -6.76 -4.80 3.60
N GLN A 55 -7.63 -5.56 4.28
CA GLN A 55 -7.47 -5.84 5.71
C GLN A 55 -6.21 -6.65 5.99
N ASP A 56 -5.92 -7.66 5.16
CA ASP A 56 -4.72 -8.50 5.29
C ASP A 56 -3.44 -7.70 5.04
N LEU A 57 -3.44 -6.82 4.04
CA LEU A 57 -2.32 -5.90 3.78
C LEU A 57 -2.07 -4.97 4.97
N GLN A 58 -3.14 -4.37 5.52
CA GLN A 58 -3.01 -3.49 6.69
C GLN A 58 -2.48 -4.24 7.91
N LYS A 59 -2.98 -5.46 8.15
CA LYS A 59 -2.50 -6.32 9.22
C LYS A 59 -1.01 -6.65 9.05
N ARG A 60 -0.59 -7.13 7.88
CA ARG A 60 0.81 -7.44 7.57
C ARG A 60 1.71 -6.22 7.68
N TYR A 61 1.24 -5.07 7.21
CA TYR A 61 1.97 -3.81 7.35
C TYR A 61 2.24 -3.49 8.82
N ASN A 62 1.22 -3.57 9.67
CA ASN A 62 1.35 -3.31 11.10
C ASN A 62 2.26 -4.34 11.79
N GLU A 63 2.13 -5.64 11.45
CA GLU A 63 2.99 -6.71 11.98
C GLU A 63 4.46 -6.52 11.63
N LEU A 64 4.76 -6.04 10.42
CA LEU A 64 6.13 -5.78 9.97
C LEU A 64 6.67 -4.45 10.54
N LEU A 65 5.81 -3.46 10.72
CA LEU A 65 6.22 -2.14 11.21
C LEU A 65 6.45 -2.14 12.72
N ALA A 66 5.64 -2.88 13.50
CA ALA A 66 5.74 -2.91 14.95
C ALA A 66 7.17 -3.20 15.45
N PRO A 67 7.86 -4.27 15.02
CA PRO A 67 9.21 -4.56 15.48
C PRO A 67 10.24 -3.49 15.03
N ILE A 68 9.99 -2.80 13.95
CA ILE A 68 10.86 -1.70 13.47
C ILE A 68 10.72 -0.50 14.41
N ILE A 69 9.48 -0.14 14.74
CA ILE A 69 9.19 0.94 15.71
C ILE A 69 9.79 0.63 17.07
N ASP A 70 9.65 -0.60 17.55
CA ASP A 70 10.19 -1.00 18.85
C ASP A 70 11.72 -0.91 18.88
N LYS A 71 12.38 -1.36 17.82
CA LYS A 71 13.85 -1.19 17.68
C LYS A 71 14.26 0.29 17.65
N ALA A 72 13.51 1.11 16.91
CA ALA A 72 13.79 2.55 16.85
C ALA A 72 13.63 3.21 18.22
N LYS A 73 12.55 2.89 18.95
CA LYS A 73 12.33 3.40 20.30
C LYS A 73 13.46 2.97 21.25
N ALA A 74 13.84 1.71 21.26
CA ALA A 74 14.92 1.21 22.09
C ALA A 74 16.26 1.91 21.79
N ALA A 75 16.54 2.19 20.52
CA ALA A 75 17.75 2.92 20.12
C ALA A 75 17.68 4.40 20.58
N ILE A 76 16.52 5.05 20.48
CA ILE A 76 16.30 6.40 20.99
C ILE A 76 16.51 6.45 22.50
N ASP A 77 15.93 5.54 23.24
CA ASP A 77 16.06 5.44 24.70
C ASP A 77 17.52 5.25 25.12
N LYS A 78 18.25 4.41 24.41
CA LYS A 78 19.68 4.15 24.65
C LYS A 78 20.53 5.40 24.42
N VAL A 79 20.32 6.10 23.31
CA VAL A 79 21.02 7.34 22.98
C VAL A 79 20.66 8.46 23.98
N ALA A 80 19.38 8.57 24.31
CA ALA A 80 18.90 9.56 25.27
C ALA A 80 19.52 9.36 26.67
N SER A 81 19.53 8.12 27.15
CA SER A 81 20.11 7.76 28.45
C SER A 81 21.61 8.00 28.49
N ALA A 82 22.35 7.62 27.43
CA ALA A 82 23.79 7.84 27.33
C ALA A 82 24.16 9.33 27.27
N GLY A 83 23.30 10.16 26.65
CA GLY A 83 23.49 11.60 26.56
C GLY A 83 22.93 12.39 27.75
N SER A 84 22.33 11.71 28.77
CA SER A 84 21.67 12.33 29.92
C SER A 84 20.57 13.33 29.52
N TYR A 85 19.86 13.07 28.42
CA TYR A 85 18.74 13.90 28.00
C TYR A 85 17.51 13.62 28.86
N LEU A 86 16.84 14.69 29.29
CA LEU A 86 15.61 14.58 30.10
C LEU A 86 14.37 14.24 29.28
N ALA A 87 14.36 14.62 27.99
CA ALA A 87 13.28 14.34 27.08
C ALA A 87 13.76 14.34 25.62
N VAL A 88 13.11 13.57 24.79
CA VAL A 88 13.30 13.54 23.34
C VAL A 88 11.97 13.84 22.67
N PHE A 89 11.97 14.75 21.70
CA PHE A 89 10.77 15.18 20.99
C PHE A 89 10.87 14.81 19.50
N ASP A 90 9.76 14.39 18.93
CA ASP A 90 9.63 14.23 17.48
C ASP A 90 9.42 15.61 16.85
N THR A 91 10.34 16.01 15.98
CA THR A 91 10.30 17.30 15.27
C THR A 91 9.69 17.21 13.87
N SER A 92 9.21 16.04 13.45
CA SER A 92 8.60 15.84 12.11
C SER A 92 7.36 16.73 11.90
N THR A 93 6.70 17.13 12.98
CA THR A 93 5.55 18.05 12.97
C THR A 93 5.92 19.54 12.92
N GLY A 94 7.21 19.88 12.88
CA GLY A 94 7.69 21.22 12.56
C GLY A 94 7.59 22.28 13.69
N SER A 95 7.26 21.89 14.92
CA SER A 95 6.94 22.90 15.98
C SER A 95 8.10 23.29 16.90
N LEU A 96 9.29 22.71 16.78
CA LEU A 96 10.39 22.95 17.72
C LEU A 96 11.68 23.35 16.98
N ALA A 97 12.06 24.59 17.11
CA ALA A 97 13.36 25.11 16.68
C ALA A 97 14.36 25.08 17.85
N MET A 98 15.65 24.82 17.55
CA MET A 98 16.78 24.83 18.51
C MET A 98 16.88 23.58 19.41
N LEU A 99 16.71 22.39 18.87
CA LEU A 99 16.99 21.13 19.56
C LEU A 99 18.26 20.48 19.00
N THR A 100 18.95 19.70 19.85
CA THR A 100 20.05 18.85 19.38
C THR A 100 19.45 17.72 18.55
N ASP A 101 19.89 17.59 17.28
CA ASP A 101 19.47 16.50 16.41
C ASP A 101 20.13 15.19 16.86
N LEU A 102 19.34 14.25 17.33
CA LEU A 102 19.79 12.91 17.74
C LEU A 102 19.71 11.87 16.61
N ALA A 103 19.12 12.21 15.48
CA ALA A 103 18.93 11.26 14.38
C ALA A 103 20.24 10.61 13.90
N PRO A 104 21.38 11.32 13.77
CA PRO A 104 22.65 10.69 13.39
C PRO A 104 23.14 9.66 14.42
N ALA A 105 22.99 9.95 15.73
CA ALA A 105 23.40 9.03 16.79
C ALA A 105 22.50 7.78 16.83
N VAL A 106 21.19 7.94 16.66
CA VAL A 106 20.23 6.84 16.60
C VAL A 106 20.46 5.98 15.36
N LYS A 107 20.72 6.57 14.19
CA LYS A 107 21.08 5.83 12.97
C LYS A 107 22.35 4.99 13.18
N LYS A 108 23.38 5.56 13.80
CA LYS A 108 24.62 4.85 14.12
C LYS A 108 24.35 3.66 15.04
N GLU A 109 23.52 3.83 16.07
CA GLU A 109 23.15 2.75 17.00
C GLU A 109 22.40 1.61 16.30
N LEU A 110 21.54 1.95 15.33
CA LEU A 110 20.80 1.00 14.51
C LEU A 110 21.63 0.37 13.39
N GLY A 111 22.89 0.81 13.19
CA GLY A 111 23.74 0.36 12.09
C GLY A 111 23.26 0.81 10.70
N ILE A 112 22.47 1.89 10.65
CA ILE A 112 21.97 2.45 9.39
C ILE A 112 23.01 3.41 8.83
N THR A 113 23.58 3.05 7.69
CA THR A 113 24.41 3.96 6.89
C THR A 113 23.50 4.72 5.94
N ASP A 114 23.58 6.07 5.93
CA ASP A 114 22.86 6.86 4.92
C ASP A 114 23.37 6.47 3.53
N ALA A 115 22.55 5.74 2.78
CA ALA A 115 22.73 5.69 1.33
C ALA A 115 22.58 7.12 0.81
N PRO A 116 23.43 7.60 -0.13
CA PRO A 116 23.27 8.94 -0.69
C PRO A 116 21.83 9.08 -1.17
N ALA A 117 21.13 10.07 -0.63
CA ALA A 117 19.74 10.35 -0.99
C ALA A 117 19.66 10.44 -2.53
N ALA A 118 18.93 9.53 -3.15
CA ALA A 118 18.58 9.67 -4.55
C ALA A 118 17.90 11.03 -4.69
N ALA A 119 18.55 11.95 -5.42
CA ALA A 119 17.98 13.26 -5.69
C ALA A 119 16.56 13.09 -6.23
N PRO A 120 15.58 13.88 -5.77
CA PRO A 120 14.23 13.81 -6.30
C PRO A 120 14.31 14.01 -7.81
N ALA A 121 13.86 13.03 -8.58
CA ALA A 121 13.77 13.14 -10.02
C ALA A 121 12.92 14.37 -10.31
N ALA A 122 13.54 15.38 -10.88
CA ALA A 122 12.89 16.60 -11.30
C ALA A 122 11.72 16.22 -12.23
N ALA A 123 10.51 16.53 -11.79
CA ALA A 123 9.31 16.36 -12.58
C ALA A 123 9.52 17.10 -13.91
N ALA A 124 9.65 16.34 -15.00
CA ALA A 124 9.67 16.87 -16.34
C ALA A 124 8.35 17.60 -16.58
N ALA A 125 8.42 18.92 -16.71
CA ALA A 125 7.29 19.74 -17.11
C ALA A 125 6.81 19.30 -18.51
N PRO A 126 5.50 19.20 -18.78
CA PRO A 126 4.99 18.87 -20.09
C PRO A 126 5.31 20.02 -21.06
N ALA A 127 6.01 19.69 -22.15
CA ALA A 127 6.28 20.60 -23.24
C ALA A 127 4.95 21.02 -23.91
N THR A 128 4.67 22.31 -23.90
CA THR A 128 3.57 22.94 -24.64
C THR A 128 3.83 22.80 -26.14
N PRO A 129 2.89 22.27 -26.96
CA PRO A 129 3.06 22.31 -28.42
C PRO A 129 2.86 23.73 -28.92
N ALA A 130 3.88 24.24 -29.60
CA ALA A 130 3.80 25.51 -30.31
C ALA A 130 2.80 25.41 -31.48
N ALA A 131 1.85 26.33 -31.50
CA ALA A 131 0.94 26.56 -32.62
C ALA A 131 1.70 27.04 -33.84
N LYS A 132 1.32 26.46 -34.98
CA LYS A 132 1.54 27.05 -36.32
C LYS A 132 0.28 26.86 -37.15
#